data_61e38520f96cdf93fea0ab4ebc1b5e2d
#
_entry.id   61e38520f96cdf93fea0ab4ebc1b5e2d
#
_cell.length_a   1.000
_cell.length_b   1.000
_cell.length_c   1.000
_cell.angle_alpha   90.00
_cell.angle_beta   90.00
_cell.angle_gamma   90.00
#
_symmetry.space_group_name_H-M   'P 1'
#
loop_
_entity.id
_entity.type
_entity.pdbx_description
1 polymer ?
#
loop_
_entity_poly.entity_id
_entity_poly.type
_entity_poly.pdbx_seq_one_letter_code
_entity_poly.pdbx_strand_id
1 'polypeptide(L)'
;CGSLFLFDYLKKGINHMEILSMQFLMALGTIVLMDLLLGGDNAVVIAMAANKLPENLRKKAILIGTAGAVIIRLVMTLVAVWLLTIPYLQAIGGLILLPIAVKLLVPEKKDEHVESSDSLMGAVKTIIIADAAMGVDNVLAIAGASHGSFLLVVFGFLISIPIIVGGSTLIGK
;
A
#
# COMPACT_ATOMS: atom_id res chain seq x y z
N CYS A 1 11.92 -14.76 -23.61
CA CYS A 1 11.23 -13.56 -24.16
C CYS A 1 10.68 -12.64 -23.09
N GLY A 2 10.14 -13.18 -21.96
CA GLY A 2 9.53 -12.34 -20.90
C GLY A 2 10.53 -11.49 -20.12
N SER A 3 11.73 -11.98 -19.87
CA SER A 3 12.76 -11.28 -19.10
C SER A 3 13.34 -10.05 -19.83
N LEU A 4 13.48 -10.12 -21.15
CA LEU A 4 13.95 -8.99 -21.96
C LEU A 4 12.91 -7.86 -22.00
N PHE A 5 11.63 -8.21 -22.07
CA PHE A 5 10.53 -7.22 -22.08
C PHE A 5 10.42 -6.50 -20.73
N LEU A 6 10.56 -7.23 -19.63
CA LEU A 6 10.57 -6.65 -18.29
C LEU A 6 11.79 -5.73 -18.09
N PHE A 7 12.95 -6.14 -18.59
CA PHE A 7 14.21 -5.36 -18.51
C PHE A 7 14.14 -4.08 -19.34
N ASP A 8 13.56 -4.16 -20.55
CA ASP A 8 13.36 -2.99 -21.42
C ASP A 8 12.32 -2.02 -20.84
N TYR A 9 11.30 -2.57 -20.19
CA TYR A 9 10.26 -1.80 -19.52
C TYR A 9 10.82 -1.06 -18.28
N LEU A 10 11.60 -1.74 -17.45
CA LEU A 10 12.31 -1.14 -16.32
C LEU A 10 13.26 -0.03 -16.79
N LYS A 11 14.00 -0.28 -17.87
CA LYS A 11 14.92 0.70 -18.47
C LYS A 11 14.19 1.92 -19.04
N LYS A 12 13.02 1.73 -19.64
CA LYS A 12 12.19 2.80 -20.17
C LYS A 12 11.56 3.66 -19.05
N GLY A 13 11.16 3.05 -17.93
CA GLY A 13 10.67 3.78 -16.75
C GLY A 13 11.76 4.61 -16.06
N ILE A 14 13.02 4.15 -16.13
CA ILE A 14 14.17 4.90 -15.58
C ILE A 14 14.53 6.09 -16.48
N ASN A 15 14.40 5.94 -17.79
CA ASN A 15 14.78 6.99 -18.75
C ASN A 15 13.76 8.13 -18.91
N HIS A 16 12.51 7.95 -18.40
CA HIS A 16 11.46 8.97 -18.55
C HIS A 16 11.42 10.01 -17.41
N MET A 17 12.04 9.69 -16.26
CA MET A 17 12.18 10.69 -15.19
C MET A 17 13.61 10.62 -14.64
N GLU A 18 14.35 11.69 -14.80
CA GLU A 18 15.65 11.82 -14.13
C GLU A 18 15.42 11.70 -12.62
N ILE A 19 16.11 10.74 -12.00
CA ILE A 19 16.13 10.58 -10.54
C ILE A 19 16.59 11.93 -9.97
N LEU A 20 15.79 12.54 -9.08
CA LEU A 20 15.95 13.91 -8.54
C LEU A 20 15.40 15.04 -9.43
N SER A 21 14.70 14.75 -10.52
CA SER A 21 13.91 15.81 -11.19
C SER A 21 12.78 16.30 -10.26
N MET A 22 12.34 17.54 -10.42
CA MET A 22 11.19 18.07 -9.66
C MET A 22 9.94 17.21 -9.87
N GLN A 23 9.76 16.67 -11.06
CA GLN A 23 8.64 15.77 -11.39
C GLN A 23 8.72 14.45 -10.61
N PHE A 24 9.92 13.85 -10.48
CA PHE A 24 10.14 12.65 -9.68
C PHE A 24 9.84 12.91 -8.20
N LEU A 25 10.34 14.01 -7.65
CA LEU A 25 10.14 14.38 -6.25
C LEU A 25 8.66 14.66 -5.94
N MET A 26 7.95 15.35 -6.84
CA MET A 26 6.51 15.59 -6.69
C MET A 26 5.71 14.29 -6.76
N ALA A 27 6.00 13.42 -7.71
CA ALA A 27 5.34 12.12 -7.83
C ALA A 27 5.62 11.22 -6.61
N LEU A 28 6.88 11.18 -6.14
CA LEU A 28 7.26 10.47 -4.93
C LEU A 28 6.54 11.02 -3.70
N GLY A 29 6.51 12.32 -3.52
CA GLY A 29 5.80 12.98 -2.43
C GLY A 29 4.29 12.69 -2.48
N THR A 30 3.70 12.66 -3.67
CA THR A 30 2.29 12.30 -3.87
C THR A 30 2.02 10.84 -3.46
N ILE A 31 2.89 9.90 -3.87
CA ILE A 31 2.75 8.48 -3.50
C ILE A 31 2.86 8.31 -1.98
N VAL A 32 3.88 8.91 -1.35
CA VAL A 32 4.06 8.84 0.11
C VAL A 32 2.86 9.43 0.84
N LEU A 33 2.38 10.61 0.41
CA LEU A 33 1.22 11.26 1.01
C LEU A 33 -0.05 10.41 0.84
N MET A 34 -0.29 9.87 -0.35
CA MET A 34 -1.44 8.98 -0.60
C MET A 34 -1.37 7.73 0.26
N ASP A 35 -0.20 7.08 0.35
CA ASP A 35 -0.04 5.87 1.17
C ASP A 35 -0.25 6.16 2.66
N LEU A 36 0.18 7.33 3.15
CA LEU A 36 -0.06 7.75 4.53
C LEU A 36 -1.53 8.10 4.79
N LEU A 37 -2.19 8.82 3.87
CA LEU A 37 -3.58 9.22 4.02
C LEU A 37 -4.55 8.03 3.91
N LEU A 38 -4.31 7.15 2.93
CA LEU A 38 -5.12 5.97 2.69
C LEU A 38 -4.73 4.78 3.58
N GLY A 39 -3.47 4.76 4.05
CA GLY A 39 -2.93 3.74 4.95
C GLY A 39 -3.03 4.08 6.43
N GLY A 40 -3.48 5.29 6.78
CA GLY A 40 -3.63 5.72 8.17
C GLY A 40 -4.60 4.86 8.97
N ASP A 41 -5.71 4.46 8.35
CA ASP A 41 -6.70 3.55 8.94
C ASP A 41 -6.10 2.16 9.21
N ASN A 42 -5.15 1.72 8.40
CA ASN A 42 -4.48 0.43 8.56
C ASN A 42 -3.68 0.36 9.86
N ALA A 43 -3.13 1.47 10.34
CA ALA A 43 -2.40 1.51 11.61
C ALA A 43 -3.32 1.19 12.80
N VAL A 44 -4.56 1.66 12.77
CA VAL A 44 -5.58 1.36 13.78
C VAL A 44 -5.98 -0.11 13.73
N VAL A 45 -6.23 -0.63 12.54
CA VAL A 45 -6.59 -2.05 12.31
C VAL A 45 -5.49 -2.99 12.78
N ILE A 46 -4.24 -2.66 12.48
CA ILE A 46 -3.05 -3.41 12.93
C ILE A 46 -3.00 -3.44 14.47
N ALA A 47 -3.19 -2.28 15.10
CA ALA A 47 -3.20 -2.18 16.56
C ALA A 47 -4.35 -2.98 17.19
N MET A 48 -5.55 -2.93 16.60
CA MET A 48 -6.73 -3.66 17.06
C MET A 48 -6.56 -5.19 16.92
N ALA A 49 -6.05 -5.67 15.80
CA ALA A 49 -5.82 -7.10 15.55
C ALA A 49 -4.87 -7.74 16.58
N ALA A 50 -3.91 -6.97 17.09
CA ALA A 50 -2.92 -7.44 18.06
C ALA A 50 -3.29 -7.08 19.53
N ASN A 51 -4.43 -6.46 19.78
CA ASN A 51 -4.75 -5.87 21.10
C ASN A 51 -4.84 -6.89 22.23
N LYS A 52 -5.33 -8.11 21.97
CA LYS A 52 -5.45 -9.18 22.98
C LYS A 52 -4.12 -9.86 23.33
N LEU A 53 -3.06 -9.59 22.56
CA LEU A 53 -1.76 -10.22 22.81
C LEU A 53 -0.99 -9.53 23.95
N PRO A 54 -0.22 -10.32 24.75
CA PRO A 54 0.76 -9.75 25.67
C PRO A 54 1.74 -8.83 24.94
N GLU A 55 2.26 -7.81 25.65
CA GLU A 55 3.04 -6.73 25.03
C GLU A 55 4.20 -7.22 24.14
N ASN A 56 4.92 -8.26 24.59
CA ASN A 56 6.03 -8.84 23.84
C ASN A 56 5.58 -9.50 22.53
N LEU A 57 4.42 -10.16 22.53
CA LEU A 57 3.86 -10.82 21.36
C LEU A 57 3.15 -9.81 20.45
N ARG A 58 2.54 -8.77 21.03
CA ARG A 58 1.91 -7.66 20.30
C ARG A 58 2.91 -6.96 19.38
N LYS A 59 4.07 -6.58 19.90
CA LYS A 59 5.14 -5.94 19.09
C LYS A 59 5.59 -6.84 17.94
N LYS A 60 5.74 -8.14 18.19
CA LYS A 60 6.11 -9.12 17.16
C LYS A 60 5.01 -9.28 16.11
N ALA A 61 3.74 -9.37 16.54
CA ALA A 61 2.60 -9.49 15.64
C ALA A 61 2.49 -8.26 14.71
N ILE A 62 2.61 -7.07 15.27
CA ILE A 62 2.60 -5.82 14.51
C ILE A 62 3.74 -5.81 13.50
N LEU A 63 4.96 -6.09 13.91
CA LEU A 63 6.12 -6.05 13.02
C LEU A 63 6.02 -7.07 11.87
N ILE A 64 5.73 -8.33 12.19
CA ILE A 64 5.64 -9.41 11.20
C ILE A 64 4.41 -9.21 10.31
N GLY A 65 3.26 -8.85 10.90
CA GLY A 65 2.03 -8.60 10.18
C GLY A 65 2.16 -7.44 9.21
N THR A 66 2.72 -6.32 9.66
CA THR A 66 2.96 -5.16 8.79
C THR A 66 3.97 -5.47 7.69
N ALA A 67 5.04 -6.19 7.98
CA ALA A 67 6.00 -6.60 6.95
C ALA A 67 5.33 -7.48 5.88
N GLY A 68 4.50 -8.45 6.29
CA GLY A 68 3.73 -9.29 5.37
C GLY A 68 2.73 -8.50 4.55
N ALA A 69 1.98 -7.59 5.18
CA ALA A 69 1.03 -6.71 4.53
C ALA A 69 1.69 -5.84 3.46
N VAL A 70 2.82 -5.23 3.80
CA VAL A 70 3.61 -4.41 2.87
C VAL A 70 4.09 -5.21 1.67
N ILE A 71 4.59 -6.42 1.87
CA ILE A 71 5.05 -7.29 0.76
C ILE A 71 3.88 -7.57 -0.19
N ILE A 72 2.71 -7.93 0.34
CA ILE A 72 1.52 -8.20 -0.47
C ILE A 72 1.09 -6.94 -1.22
N ARG A 73 1.04 -5.78 -0.54
CA ARG A 73 0.68 -4.51 -1.15
C ARG A 73 1.65 -4.11 -2.25
N LEU A 74 2.95 -4.28 -2.03
CA LEU A 74 3.97 -4.03 -3.06
C LEU A 74 3.74 -4.90 -4.29
N VAL A 75 3.55 -6.21 -4.10
CA VAL A 75 3.27 -7.13 -5.21
C VAL A 75 1.99 -6.74 -5.96
N MET A 76 0.89 -6.46 -5.24
CA MET A 76 -0.37 -6.02 -5.85
C MET A 76 -0.19 -4.72 -6.64
N THR A 77 0.56 -3.74 -6.11
CA THR A 77 0.81 -2.46 -6.77
C THR A 77 1.68 -2.66 -8.03
N LEU A 78 2.71 -3.49 -7.98
CA LEU A 78 3.53 -3.79 -9.14
C LEU A 78 2.73 -4.48 -10.25
N VAL A 79 1.84 -5.40 -9.88
CA VAL A 79 0.89 -6.03 -10.82
C VAL A 79 -0.06 -5.00 -11.40
N ALA A 80 -0.62 -4.10 -10.59
CA ALA A 80 -1.51 -3.03 -11.05
C ALA A 80 -0.79 -2.07 -12.00
N VAL A 81 0.44 -1.64 -11.68
CA VAL A 81 1.26 -0.81 -12.56
C VAL A 81 1.50 -1.51 -13.90
N TRP A 82 1.81 -2.82 -13.87
CA TRP A 82 1.99 -3.59 -15.09
C TRP A 82 0.69 -3.69 -15.91
N LEU A 83 -0.46 -3.93 -15.28
CA LEU A 83 -1.76 -3.96 -15.96
C LEU A 83 -2.12 -2.62 -16.60
N LEU A 84 -1.79 -1.50 -15.94
CA LEU A 84 -2.03 -0.15 -16.45
C LEU A 84 -1.15 0.20 -17.66
N THR A 85 -0.15 -0.61 -18.00
CA THR A 85 0.62 -0.44 -19.25
C THR A 85 -0.13 -0.87 -20.49
N ILE A 86 -1.21 -1.64 -20.33
CA ILE A 86 -2.06 -2.09 -21.41
C ILE A 86 -3.08 -0.97 -21.72
N PRO A 87 -3.07 -0.37 -22.93
CA PRO A 87 -3.79 0.89 -23.20
C PRO A 87 -5.29 0.85 -22.91
N TYR A 88 -5.97 -0.26 -23.18
CA TYR A 88 -7.41 -0.39 -22.88
C TYR A 88 -7.68 -0.60 -21.38
N LEU A 89 -6.79 -1.28 -20.67
CA LEU A 89 -6.92 -1.50 -19.23
C LEU A 89 -6.68 -0.21 -18.44
N GLN A 90 -5.87 0.71 -18.94
CA GLN A 90 -5.68 2.03 -18.33
C GLN A 90 -6.99 2.84 -18.31
N ALA A 91 -7.75 2.84 -19.42
CA ALA A 91 -9.03 3.52 -19.47
C ALA A 91 -10.06 2.87 -18.52
N ILE A 92 -10.12 1.54 -18.47
CA ILE A 92 -10.99 0.79 -17.56
C ILE A 92 -10.58 1.04 -16.10
N GLY A 93 -9.28 1.03 -15.79
CA GLY A 93 -8.74 1.35 -14.46
C GLY A 93 -9.12 2.75 -14.00
N GLY A 94 -9.02 3.74 -14.89
CA GLY A 94 -9.49 5.11 -14.62
C GLY A 94 -10.98 5.18 -14.30
N LEU A 95 -11.82 4.44 -15.03
CA LEU A 95 -13.26 4.35 -14.77
C LEU A 95 -13.58 3.69 -13.43
N ILE A 96 -12.80 2.68 -13.02
CA ILE A 96 -12.93 2.02 -11.71
C ILE A 96 -12.50 2.94 -10.57
N LEU A 97 -11.54 3.84 -10.81
CA LEU A 97 -11.10 4.81 -9.79
C LEU A 97 -12.15 5.89 -9.50
N LEU A 98 -13.07 6.20 -10.42
CA LEU A 98 -14.10 7.22 -10.22
C LEU A 98 -15.03 6.89 -9.04
N PRO A 99 -15.68 5.71 -8.94
CA PRO A 99 -16.51 5.38 -7.79
C PRO A 99 -15.69 5.29 -6.49
N ILE A 100 -14.44 4.86 -6.54
CA ILE A 100 -13.54 4.86 -5.39
C ILE A 100 -13.27 6.28 -4.91
N ALA A 101 -12.96 7.21 -5.82
CA ALA A 101 -12.77 8.62 -5.49
C ALA A 101 -14.03 9.25 -4.87
N VAL A 102 -15.21 8.93 -5.40
CA VAL A 102 -16.49 9.37 -4.82
C VAL A 102 -16.69 8.77 -3.43
N LYS A 103 -16.38 7.50 -3.23
CA LYS A 103 -16.47 6.83 -1.93
C LYS A 103 -15.55 7.45 -0.87
N LEU A 104 -14.37 7.89 -1.26
CA LEU A 104 -13.45 8.59 -0.36
C LEU A 104 -13.95 9.98 0.07
N LEU A 105 -14.82 10.61 -0.73
CA LEU A 105 -15.41 11.91 -0.40
C LEU A 105 -16.64 11.79 0.54
N VAL A 106 -17.22 10.60 0.63
CA VAL A 106 -18.37 10.34 1.52
C VAL A 106 -17.85 9.66 2.77
N PRO A 107 -18.00 10.27 3.97
CA PRO A 107 -17.59 9.63 5.22
C PRO A 107 -18.45 8.38 5.46
N GLU A 108 -17.96 7.22 5.09
CA GLU A 108 -18.57 5.95 5.49
C GLU A 108 -18.14 5.64 6.92
N LYS A 109 -19.10 5.40 7.81
CA LYS A 109 -18.83 4.72 9.09
C LYS A 109 -18.46 3.29 8.73
N LYS A 110 -17.18 3.03 8.55
CA LYS A 110 -16.67 1.68 8.45
C LYS A 110 -16.71 1.09 9.85
N ASP A 111 -17.75 0.35 10.18
CA ASP A 111 -17.75 -0.58 11.30
C ASP A 111 -16.83 -1.75 10.92
N GLU A 112 -15.53 -1.51 10.97
CA GLU A 112 -14.52 -2.52 10.73
C GLU A 112 -14.43 -3.41 11.97
N HIS A 113 -15.25 -4.44 12.00
CA HIS A 113 -15.12 -5.53 12.97
C HIS A 113 -13.85 -6.33 12.65
N VAL A 114 -12.71 -5.82 13.10
CA VAL A 114 -11.46 -6.57 13.09
C VAL A 114 -11.45 -7.46 14.33
N GLU A 115 -11.59 -8.76 14.11
CA GLU A 115 -11.49 -9.73 15.19
C GLU A 115 -10.05 -9.78 15.72
N SER A 116 -9.86 -9.33 16.96
CA SER A 116 -8.60 -9.47 17.65
C SER A 116 -8.35 -10.95 17.99
N SER A 117 -7.15 -11.43 17.71
CA SER A 117 -6.75 -12.82 17.95
C SER A 117 -5.93 -12.98 19.23
N ASP A 118 -6.15 -14.08 19.92
CA ASP A 118 -5.38 -14.46 21.14
C ASP A 118 -4.04 -15.13 20.80
N SER A 119 -3.78 -15.41 19.51
CA SER A 119 -2.55 -16.04 19.05
C SER A 119 -1.73 -15.12 18.14
N LEU A 120 -0.41 -15.23 18.22
CA LEU A 120 0.52 -14.47 17.36
C LEU A 120 0.20 -14.67 15.87
N MET A 121 0.06 -15.94 15.44
CA MET A 121 -0.20 -16.27 14.05
C MET A 121 -1.58 -15.80 13.59
N GLY A 122 -2.57 -15.88 14.47
CA GLY A 122 -3.91 -15.35 14.19
C GLY A 122 -3.88 -13.83 13.98
N ALA A 123 -3.22 -13.08 14.87
CA ALA A 123 -3.07 -11.64 14.74
C ALA A 123 -2.32 -11.25 13.44
N VAL A 124 -1.22 -11.94 13.13
CA VAL A 124 -0.47 -11.72 11.87
C VAL A 124 -1.36 -11.96 10.65
N LYS A 125 -2.10 -13.08 10.64
CA LYS A 125 -3.03 -13.40 9.54
C LYS A 125 -4.13 -12.34 9.39
N THR A 126 -4.73 -11.90 10.51
CA THR A 126 -5.76 -10.86 10.51
C THR A 126 -5.22 -9.54 9.94
N ILE A 127 -4.02 -9.12 10.36
CA ILE A 127 -3.36 -7.90 9.85
C ILE A 127 -3.18 -7.99 8.32
N ILE A 128 -2.63 -9.09 7.82
CA ILE A 128 -2.37 -9.27 6.39
C ILE A 128 -3.66 -9.27 5.58
N ILE A 129 -4.69 -9.98 6.03
CA ILE A 129 -5.96 -10.07 5.32
C ILE A 129 -6.69 -8.72 5.33
N ALA A 130 -6.72 -8.05 6.48
CA ALA A 130 -7.35 -6.74 6.60
C ALA A 130 -6.64 -5.70 5.71
N ASP A 131 -5.31 -5.64 5.75
CA ASP A 131 -4.54 -4.73 4.89
C ASP A 131 -4.75 -5.03 3.40
N ALA A 132 -4.79 -6.31 3.01
CA ALA A 132 -5.05 -6.68 1.61
C ALA A 132 -6.47 -6.30 1.17
N ALA A 133 -7.47 -6.49 2.02
CA ALA A 133 -8.85 -6.14 1.69
C ALA A 133 -9.08 -4.62 1.56
N MET A 134 -8.47 -3.84 2.48
CA MET A 134 -8.55 -2.37 2.48
C MET A 134 -7.55 -1.72 1.52
N GLY A 135 -6.48 -2.42 1.18
CA GLY A 135 -5.38 -1.90 0.38
C GLY A 135 -5.65 -1.82 -1.12
N VAL A 136 -6.77 -2.35 -1.63
CA VAL A 136 -7.08 -2.33 -3.07
C VAL A 136 -7.15 -0.90 -3.60
N ASP A 137 -7.81 -0.01 -2.87
CA ASP A 137 -7.96 1.40 -3.24
C ASP A 137 -6.59 2.10 -3.24
N ASN A 138 -5.76 1.80 -2.24
CA ASN A 138 -4.39 2.31 -2.12
C ASN A 138 -3.52 1.83 -3.29
N VAL A 139 -3.62 0.55 -3.64
CA VAL A 139 -2.89 -0.06 -4.75
C VAL A 139 -3.20 0.64 -6.07
N LEU A 140 -4.48 0.88 -6.35
CA LEU A 140 -4.91 1.55 -7.58
C LEU A 140 -4.49 3.03 -7.61
N ALA A 141 -4.61 3.74 -6.49
CA ALA A 141 -4.21 5.14 -6.38
C ALA A 141 -2.69 5.30 -6.58
N ILE A 142 -1.88 4.47 -5.92
CA ILE A 142 -0.43 4.49 -6.03
C ILE A 142 0.02 4.07 -7.44
N ALA A 143 -0.60 3.05 -8.02
CA ALA A 143 -0.32 2.62 -9.38
C ALA A 143 -0.59 3.74 -10.39
N GLY A 144 -1.70 4.46 -10.24
CA GLY A 144 -2.02 5.64 -11.05
C GLY A 144 -1.01 6.78 -10.88
N ALA A 145 -0.65 7.11 -9.64
CA ALA A 145 0.31 8.17 -9.33
C ALA A 145 1.75 7.85 -9.73
N SER A 146 2.08 6.57 -9.92
CA SER A 146 3.43 6.12 -10.29
C SER A 146 3.79 6.41 -11.74
N HIS A 147 2.81 6.80 -12.57
CA HIS A 147 2.99 7.01 -14.02
C HIS A 147 3.72 5.85 -14.73
N GLY A 148 3.52 4.62 -14.26
CA GLY A 148 4.18 3.43 -14.78
C GLY A 148 5.60 3.19 -14.26
N SER A 149 6.10 4.00 -13.32
CA SER A 149 7.43 3.86 -12.75
C SER A 149 7.44 2.94 -11.53
N PHE A 150 8.01 1.74 -11.69
CA PHE A 150 8.22 0.81 -10.56
C PHE A 150 9.13 1.38 -9.47
N LEU A 151 10.12 2.20 -9.84
CA LEU A 151 11.02 2.83 -8.88
C LEU A 151 10.29 3.78 -7.95
N LEU A 152 9.35 4.59 -8.47
CA LEU A 152 8.53 5.48 -7.65
C LEU A 152 7.72 4.70 -6.61
N VAL A 153 7.14 3.56 -7.00
CA VAL A 153 6.38 2.70 -6.08
C VAL A 153 7.29 2.16 -4.97
N VAL A 154 8.45 1.60 -5.35
CA VAL A 154 9.39 1.02 -4.37
C VAL A 154 9.90 2.08 -3.40
N PHE A 155 10.35 3.23 -3.88
CA PHE A 155 10.81 4.32 -3.02
C PHE A 155 9.69 4.91 -2.17
N GLY A 156 8.48 5.05 -2.72
CA GLY A 156 7.31 5.49 -1.98
C GLY A 156 7.05 4.60 -0.76
N PHE A 157 7.00 3.29 -0.95
CA PHE A 157 6.82 2.33 0.15
C PHE A 157 7.98 2.30 1.13
N LEU A 158 9.24 2.40 0.67
CA LEU A 158 10.39 2.45 1.56
C LEU A 158 10.37 3.64 2.52
N ILE A 159 9.76 4.76 2.11
CA ILE A 159 9.61 5.96 2.92
C ILE A 159 8.37 5.87 3.81
N SER A 160 7.24 5.42 3.29
CA SER A 160 5.97 5.40 4.04
C SER A 160 5.91 4.32 5.12
N ILE A 161 6.51 3.14 4.88
CA ILE A 161 6.48 2.00 5.80
C ILE A 161 6.99 2.34 7.21
N PRO A 162 8.18 2.94 7.40
CA PRO A 162 8.66 3.30 8.74
C PRO A 162 7.72 4.23 9.48
N ILE A 163 7.03 5.11 8.75
CA ILE A 163 6.09 6.08 9.31
C ILE A 163 4.82 5.36 9.78
N ILE A 164 4.27 4.44 8.97
CA ILE A 164 3.08 3.66 9.30
C ILE A 164 3.36 2.73 10.50
N VAL A 165 4.50 2.02 10.48
CA VAL A 165 4.91 1.12 11.59
C VAL A 165 5.13 1.91 12.88
N GLY A 166 5.79 3.07 12.79
CA GLY A 166 5.97 3.97 13.92
C GLY A 166 4.64 4.46 14.49
N GLY A 167 3.72 4.87 13.61
CA GLY A 167 2.37 5.29 13.98
C GLY A 167 1.57 4.18 14.67
N SER A 168 1.54 2.97 14.10
CA SER A 168 0.81 1.82 14.67
C SER A 168 1.33 1.40 16.04
N THR A 169 2.64 1.51 16.28
CA THR A 169 3.24 1.23 17.61
C THR A 169 2.92 2.28 18.65
N LEU A 170 2.72 3.54 18.24
CA LEU A 170 2.31 4.65 19.12
C LEU A 170 0.83 4.52 19.51
N ILE A 171 -0.04 4.18 18.59
CA ILE A 171 -1.49 4.02 18.82
C ILE A 171 -1.77 2.76 19.66
N GLY A 172 -0.96 1.71 19.53
CA GLY A 172 -1.10 0.45 20.28
C GLY A 172 -0.58 0.47 21.71
N LYS A 173 -0.12 1.66 22.21
CA LYS A 173 0.24 1.88 23.63
C LYS A 173 -0.94 2.41 24.40
#